data_fa8c2c8e08f4f3ce904b57126d78d39c
#
_entry.id   fa8c2c8e08f4f3ce904b57126d78d39c
#
_cell.length_a   1.000
_cell.length_b   1.000
_cell.length_c   1.000
_cell.angle_alpha   90.00
_cell.angle_beta   90.00
_cell.angle_gamma   90.00
#
_symmetry.space_group_name_H-M   'P 1'
#
loop_
_entity.id
_entity.type
_entity.pdbx_description
1 polymer ?
#
loop_
_entity_poly.entity_id
_entity_poly.type
_entity_poly.pdbx_seq_one_letter_code
_entity_poly.pdbx_strand_id
1 'polypeptide(L)'
;MNEKEEMILNFMKDEDYVPMKAKEMAMVLNISKDRYNELIEVLKKLESDLKIVKNRKNRYRINDEKILEGIYRRNSKGFGFVKIDGEEEEIYISKQNSNKAFNGDKVIIKIIDEGNKGKNQEGKVIKVVEHAKIRLSEHLNLIKILAL
;
A
#
# COMPACT_ATOMS: atom_id res chain seq x y z
N MET A 1 0.90 -11.07 7.03
CA MET A 1 0.28 -10.35 8.18
C MET A 1 0.31 -11.26 9.38
N ASN A 2 0.72 -10.76 10.55
CA ASN A 2 0.80 -11.58 11.75
C ASN A 2 -0.55 -11.61 12.51
N GLU A 3 -0.64 -12.46 13.51
CA GLU A 3 -1.88 -12.63 14.29
C GLU A 3 -2.34 -11.35 14.98
N LYS A 4 -1.40 -10.57 15.49
CA LYS A 4 -1.71 -9.31 16.19
C LYS A 4 -2.32 -8.29 15.24
N GLU A 5 -1.78 -8.19 14.03
CA GLU A 5 -2.31 -7.30 13.01
C GLU A 5 -3.72 -7.71 12.58
N GLU A 6 -3.94 -9.01 12.38
CA GLU A 6 -5.26 -9.53 12.03
C GLU A 6 -6.28 -9.26 13.13
N MET A 7 -5.88 -9.46 14.39
CA MET A 7 -6.76 -9.22 15.53
C MET A 7 -7.21 -7.76 15.59
N ILE A 8 -6.28 -6.82 15.41
CA ILE A 8 -6.59 -5.39 15.42
C ILE A 8 -7.49 -5.03 14.23
N LEU A 9 -7.19 -5.54 13.04
CA LEU A 9 -8.03 -5.28 11.86
C LEU A 9 -9.44 -5.83 12.05
N ASN A 10 -9.58 -7.04 12.57
CA ASN A 10 -10.88 -7.64 12.83
C ASN A 10 -11.68 -6.83 13.86
N PHE A 11 -11.00 -6.34 14.89
CA PHE A 11 -11.62 -5.46 15.88
C PHE A 11 -12.16 -4.19 15.21
N MET A 12 -11.37 -3.58 14.34
CA MET A 12 -11.76 -2.34 13.66
C MET A 12 -12.80 -2.53 12.56
N LYS A 13 -12.96 -3.76 12.06
CA LYS A 13 -13.98 -4.08 11.04
C LYS A 13 -15.35 -4.37 11.65
N ASP A 14 -15.44 -4.53 12.94
CA ASP A 14 -16.69 -4.78 13.63
C ASP A 14 -17.67 -3.62 13.40
N GLU A 15 -18.94 -3.93 13.19
CA GLU A 15 -19.97 -2.93 12.92
C GLU A 15 -20.13 -1.93 14.06
N ASP A 16 -19.87 -2.35 15.29
CA ASP A 16 -19.97 -1.51 16.47
C ASP A 16 -18.72 -0.70 16.76
N TYR A 17 -17.67 -0.87 15.94
CA TYR A 17 -16.42 -0.13 16.13
C TYR A 17 -16.64 1.37 15.87
N VAL A 18 -16.20 2.19 16.79
CA VAL A 18 -16.17 3.64 16.65
C VAL A 18 -14.70 4.08 16.59
N PRO A 19 -14.32 4.96 15.67
CA PRO A 19 -12.94 5.45 15.62
C PRO A 19 -12.46 5.92 16.98
N MET A 20 -11.31 5.43 17.41
CA MET A 20 -10.79 5.70 18.75
C MET A 20 -9.27 5.85 18.74
N LYS A 21 -8.76 6.47 19.79
CA LYS A 21 -7.33 6.64 19.99
C LYS A 21 -6.70 5.33 20.47
N ALA A 22 -5.38 5.22 20.33
CA ALA A 22 -4.66 4.03 20.78
C ALA A 22 -4.90 3.70 22.24
N LYS A 23 -4.94 4.71 23.11
CA LYS A 23 -5.21 4.51 24.54
C LYS A 23 -6.60 3.93 24.79
N GLU A 24 -7.59 4.43 24.08
CA GLU A 24 -8.96 3.93 24.19
C GLU A 24 -9.04 2.49 23.69
N MET A 25 -8.36 2.21 22.58
CA MET A 25 -8.29 0.87 22.01
C MET A 25 -7.65 -0.12 23.01
N ALA A 26 -6.57 0.30 23.67
CA ALA A 26 -5.92 -0.51 24.69
C ALA A 26 -6.86 -0.83 25.85
N MET A 27 -7.67 0.13 26.26
CA MET A 27 -8.67 -0.08 27.31
C MET A 27 -9.73 -1.09 26.89
N VAL A 28 -10.29 -0.92 25.71
CA VAL A 28 -11.33 -1.81 25.20
C VAL A 28 -10.82 -3.23 25.01
N LEU A 29 -9.60 -3.38 24.49
CA LEU A 29 -8.97 -4.69 24.26
C LEU A 29 -8.29 -5.26 25.50
N ASN A 30 -8.35 -4.55 26.62
CA ASN A 30 -7.75 -4.96 27.87
C ASN A 30 -6.23 -5.24 27.75
N ILE A 31 -5.55 -4.34 27.04
CA ILE A 31 -4.10 -4.43 26.84
C ILE A 31 -3.41 -3.73 28.02
N SER A 32 -2.50 -4.44 28.69
CA SER A 32 -1.77 -3.90 29.83
C SER A 32 -0.79 -2.80 29.41
N LYS A 33 -0.36 -1.99 30.37
CA LYS A 33 0.62 -0.93 30.14
C LYS A 33 1.93 -1.48 29.59
N ASP A 34 2.31 -2.66 30.03
CA ASP A 34 3.55 -3.31 29.58
C ASP A 34 3.50 -3.69 28.10
N ARG A 35 2.31 -3.92 27.58
CA ARG A 35 2.11 -4.33 26.19
C ARG A 35 1.60 -3.21 25.29
N TYR A 36 1.42 -2.01 25.84
CA TYR A 36 0.93 -0.86 25.08
C TYR A 36 1.84 -0.54 23.89
N ASN A 37 3.15 -0.63 24.09
CA ASN A 37 4.10 -0.37 23.01
C ASN A 37 3.95 -1.36 21.85
N GLU A 38 3.58 -2.60 22.13
CA GLU A 38 3.28 -3.58 21.07
C GLU A 38 2.09 -3.13 20.23
N LEU A 39 1.05 -2.61 20.90
CA LEU A 39 -0.12 -2.07 20.18
C LEU A 39 0.29 -0.91 19.28
N ILE A 40 1.09 0.02 19.79
CA ILE A 40 1.57 1.17 19.00
C ILE A 40 2.36 0.69 17.79
N GLU A 41 3.22 -0.30 17.95
CA GLU A 41 4.01 -0.88 16.86
C GLU A 41 3.10 -1.49 15.78
N VAL A 42 2.08 -2.23 16.21
CA VAL A 42 1.10 -2.84 15.28
C VAL A 42 0.34 -1.76 14.52
N LEU A 43 -0.13 -0.72 15.21
CA LEU A 43 -0.86 0.37 14.58
C LEU A 43 0.01 1.13 13.58
N LYS A 44 1.27 1.39 13.91
CA LYS A 44 2.21 2.03 12.99
C LYS A 44 2.42 1.18 11.73
N LYS A 45 2.57 -0.12 11.92
CA LYS A 45 2.75 -1.05 10.80
C LYS A 45 1.53 -1.06 9.89
N LEU A 46 0.34 -1.17 10.45
CA LEU A 46 -0.90 -1.17 9.69
C LEU A 46 -1.13 0.16 8.97
N GLU A 47 -0.79 1.27 9.60
CA GLU A 47 -0.88 2.59 9.00
C GLU A 47 0.12 2.71 7.83
N SER A 48 1.35 2.25 8.03
CA SER A 48 2.38 2.23 6.99
C SER A 48 1.97 1.38 5.80
N ASP A 49 1.28 0.28 6.04
CA ASP A 49 0.78 -0.63 5.00
C ASP A 49 -0.54 -0.15 4.39
N LEU A 50 -1.02 1.01 4.79
CA LEU A 50 -2.25 1.63 4.30
C LEU A 50 -3.50 0.78 4.56
N LYS A 51 -3.48 -0.03 5.60
CA LYS A 51 -4.64 -0.81 6.04
C LYS A 51 -5.57 0.00 6.93
N ILE A 52 -5.03 0.94 7.69
CA ILE A 52 -5.77 1.82 8.56
C ILE A 52 -5.32 3.27 8.35
N VAL A 53 -6.16 4.21 8.74
CA VAL A 53 -5.84 5.63 8.69
C VAL A 53 -6.13 6.26 10.04
N LYS A 54 -5.42 7.33 10.34
CA LYS A 54 -5.57 8.09 11.57
C LYS A 54 -6.02 9.51 11.21
N ASN A 55 -7.08 10.00 11.83
CA ASN A 55 -7.55 11.35 11.59
C ASN A 55 -6.78 12.39 12.42
N ARG A 56 -7.16 13.66 12.29
CA ARG A 56 -6.50 14.78 13.01
C ARG A 56 -6.61 14.66 14.52
N LYS A 57 -7.62 13.94 15.02
CA LYS A 57 -7.84 13.72 16.45
C LYS A 57 -7.13 12.46 16.96
N ASN A 58 -6.27 11.87 16.13
CA ASN A 58 -5.52 10.64 16.44
C ASN A 58 -6.42 9.42 16.65
N ARG A 59 -7.57 9.40 16.00
CA ARG A 59 -8.50 8.27 16.03
C ARG A 59 -8.28 7.42 14.79
N TYR A 60 -8.26 6.12 14.98
CA TYR A 60 -7.97 5.15 13.92
C TYR A 60 -9.26 4.57 13.33
N ARG A 61 -9.26 4.37 12.03
CA ARG A 61 -10.32 3.67 11.32
C ARG A 61 -9.74 2.83 10.19
N ILE A 62 -10.50 1.85 9.74
CA ILE A 62 -10.11 1.06 8.56
C ILE A 62 -10.02 2.01 7.35
N ASN A 63 -9.00 1.79 6.54
CA ASN A 63 -8.88 2.51 5.28
C ASN A 63 -9.82 1.85 4.28
N ASP A 64 -10.95 2.50 4.00
CA ASP A 64 -11.97 2.01 3.07
C ASP A 64 -11.73 2.45 1.63
N GLU A 65 -10.67 3.19 1.39
CA GLU A 65 -10.26 3.53 0.03
C GLU A 65 -9.84 2.27 -0.71
N LYS A 66 -10.09 2.24 -2.00
CA LYS A 66 -9.74 1.08 -2.82
C LYS A 66 -8.24 1.10 -3.08
N ILE A 67 -7.52 0.36 -2.25
CA ILE A 67 -6.06 0.29 -2.27
C ILE A 67 -5.64 -1.09 -2.78
N LEU A 68 -4.76 -1.12 -3.77
CA LEU A 68 -4.27 -2.34 -4.39
C LEU A 68 -2.75 -2.33 -4.45
N GLU A 69 -2.17 -3.52 -4.47
CA GLU A 69 -0.72 -3.69 -4.58
C GLU A 69 -0.40 -4.43 -5.87
N GLY A 70 0.60 -3.98 -6.58
CA GLY A 70 0.99 -4.62 -7.83
C GLY A 70 2.33 -4.16 -8.35
N ILE A 71 2.67 -4.59 -9.56
CA ILE A 71 3.94 -4.27 -10.20
C ILE A 71 3.70 -3.18 -11.24
N TYR A 72 4.45 -2.10 -11.12
CA TYR A 72 4.38 -0.96 -12.03
C TYR A 72 5.24 -1.21 -13.27
N ARG A 73 4.66 -0.96 -14.44
CA ARG A 73 5.37 -1.03 -15.70
C ARG A 73 5.20 0.30 -16.44
N ARG A 74 6.32 0.92 -16.74
CA ARG A 74 6.33 2.22 -17.41
C ARG A 74 6.58 2.02 -18.91
N ASN A 75 5.85 2.79 -19.72
CA ASN A 75 6.12 2.78 -21.17
C ASN A 75 7.04 3.95 -21.54
N SER A 76 7.43 4.00 -22.84
CA SER A 76 8.34 5.02 -23.34
C SER A 76 7.77 6.43 -23.32
N LYS A 77 6.45 6.57 -23.25
CA LYS A 77 5.76 7.88 -23.24
C LYS A 77 5.64 8.49 -21.85
N GLY A 78 6.03 7.75 -20.81
CA GLY A 78 6.03 8.25 -19.44
C GLY A 78 4.85 7.83 -18.58
N PHE A 79 3.76 7.34 -19.16
CA PHE A 79 2.69 6.73 -18.37
C PHE A 79 2.99 5.24 -18.17
N GLY A 80 2.21 4.57 -17.35
CA GLY A 80 2.43 3.16 -17.09
C GLY A 80 1.17 2.43 -16.71
N PHE A 81 1.36 1.18 -16.32
CA PHE A 81 0.29 0.30 -15.87
C PHE A 81 0.76 -0.48 -14.65
N VAL A 82 -0.19 -0.80 -13.78
CA VAL A 82 0.08 -1.66 -12.62
C VAL A 82 -0.64 -2.99 -12.84
N LYS A 83 0.13 -4.06 -12.80
CA LYS A 83 -0.38 -5.43 -12.89
C LYS A 83 -0.63 -5.94 -11.48
N ILE A 84 -1.88 -6.28 -11.19
CA ILE A 84 -2.28 -6.87 -9.92
C ILE A 84 -2.25 -8.39 -10.08
N ASP A 85 -1.67 -9.08 -9.11
CA ASP A 85 -1.58 -10.53 -9.13
C ASP A 85 -2.97 -11.16 -9.17
N GLY A 86 -3.17 -12.06 -10.13
CA GLY A 86 -4.46 -12.72 -10.31
C GLY A 86 -5.47 -11.96 -11.16
N GLU A 87 -5.17 -10.73 -11.54
CA GLU A 87 -6.05 -9.92 -12.38
C GLU A 87 -5.54 -9.88 -13.82
N GLU A 88 -6.45 -9.97 -14.78
CA GLU A 88 -6.07 -9.92 -16.19
C GLU A 88 -5.87 -8.48 -16.67
N GLU A 89 -6.72 -7.58 -16.21
CA GLU A 89 -6.64 -6.17 -16.62
C GLU A 89 -5.60 -5.42 -15.81
N GLU A 90 -4.88 -4.54 -16.50
CA GLU A 90 -3.91 -3.66 -15.86
C GLU A 90 -4.56 -2.32 -15.54
N ILE A 91 -4.06 -1.68 -14.49
CA ILE A 91 -4.58 -0.38 -14.06
C ILE A 91 -3.68 0.72 -14.61
N TYR A 92 -4.30 1.67 -15.33
CA TYR A 92 -3.59 2.78 -15.96
C TYR A 92 -3.09 3.77 -14.91
N ILE A 93 -1.83 4.18 -15.04
CA ILE A 93 -1.20 5.18 -14.18
C ILE A 93 -0.67 6.30 -15.06
N SER A 94 -1.22 7.49 -14.91
CA SER A 94 -0.71 8.64 -15.67
C SER A 94 0.68 9.03 -15.17
N LYS A 95 1.42 9.75 -16.00
CA LYS A 95 2.77 10.23 -15.65
C LYS A 95 2.76 11.00 -14.33
N GLN A 96 1.77 11.84 -14.12
CA GLN A 96 1.64 12.66 -12.91
C GLN A 96 1.38 11.82 -11.66
N ASN A 97 0.78 10.66 -11.82
CA ASN A 97 0.38 9.79 -10.71
C ASN A 97 1.36 8.64 -10.46
N SER A 98 2.50 8.64 -11.15
CA SER A 98 3.49 7.56 -11.02
C SER A 98 4.34 7.66 -9.74
N ASN A 99 4.35 8.82 -9.08
CA ASN A 99 5.05 9.04 -7.81
C ASN A 99 6.51 8.54 -7.83
N LYS A 100 7.22 8.84 -8.92
CA LYS A 100 8.63 8.45 -9.10
C LYS A 100 8.87 6.93 -9.10
N ALA A 101 7.84 6.13 -9.35
CA ALA A 101 8.02 4.69 -9.50
C ALA A 101 8.81 4.38 -10.75
N PHE A 102 9.66 3.36 -10.66
CA PHE A 102 10.45 2.86 -11.78
C PHE A 102 9.83 1.59 -12.33
N ASN A 103 10.18 1.27 -13.57
CA ASN A 103 9.71 0.06 -14.22
C ASN A 103 10.07 -1.18 -13.40
N GLY A 104 9.06 -1.98 -13.06
CA GLY A 104 9.25 -3.20 -12.28
C GLY A 104 9.10 -3.02 -10.77
N ASP A 105 8.90 -1.79 -10.30
CA ASP A 105 8.73 -1.55 -8.87
C ASP A 105 7.43 -2.12 -8.34
N LYS A 106 7.48 -2.63 -7.12
CA LYS A 106 6.28 -3.03 -6.39
C LYS A 106 5.68 -1.81 -5.72
N VAL A 107 4.44 -1.50 -6.05
CA VAL A 107 3.79 -0.26 -5.62
C VAL A 107 2.45 -0.54 -4.97
N ILE A 108 2.02 0.39 -4.14
CA ILE A 108 0.66 0.46 -3.62
C ILE A 108 -0.03 1.61 -4.35
N ILE A 109 -1.20 1.33 -4.89
CA ILE A 109 -1.97 2.30 -5.65
C ILE A 109 -3.35 2.49 -5.04
N LYS A 110 -3.90 3.67 -5.27
CA LYS A 110 -5.29 3.99 -4.97
C LYS A 110 -6.04 4.11 -6.29
N ILE A 111 -7.20 3.49 -6.39
CA ILE A 111 -8.06 3.63 -7.57
C ILE A 111 -8.72 5.00 -7.53
N ILE A 112 -8.52 5.80 -8.56
CA ILE A 112 -9.11 7.14 -8.68
C ILE A 112 -10.22 7.22 -9.72
N ASP A 113 -10.28 6.24 -10.64
CA ASP A 113 -11.34 6.13 -11.65
C ASP A 113 -11.61 4.64 -11.86
N GLU A 114 -12.84 4.22 -11.62
CA GLU A 114 -13.24 2.81 -11.76
C GLU A 114 -13.27 2.33 -13.21
N GLY A 115 -13.20 3.25 -14.15
CA GLY A 115 -13.30 2.90 -15.57
C GLY A 115 -14.74 2.57 -15.96
N ASN A 116 -14.91 2.22 -17.22
CA ASN A 116 -16.18 1.76 -17.76
C ASN A 116 -15.89 0.91 -19.00
N LYS A 117 -16.92 0.58 -19.78
CA LYS A 117 -16.75 -0.20 -21.01
C LYS A 117 -15.76 0.49 -21.94
N GLY A 118 -14.65 -0.19 -22.24
CA GLY A 118 -13.62 0.31 -23.14
C GLY A 118 -12.59 1.21 -22.49
N LYS A 119 -12.69 1.45 -21.18
CA LYS A 119 -11.73 2.26 -20.45
C LYS A 119 -11.25 1.51 -19.20
N ASN A 120 -9.93 1.37 -19.06
CA ASN A 120 -9.32 0.73 -17.90
C ASN A 120 -9.53 1.57 -16.64
N GLN A 121 -9.46 0.92 -15.50
CA GLN A 121 -9.39 1.62 -14.24
C GLN A 121 -8.12 2.48 -14.22
N GLU A 122 -8.18 3.60 -13.55
CA GLU A 122 -7.04 4.50 -13.38
C GLU A 122 -6.68 4.57 -11.91
N GLY A 123 -5.38 4.53 -11.63
CA GLY A 123 -4.87 4.58 -10.28
C GLY A 123 -3.80 5.65 -10.09
N LYS A 124 -3.47 5.87 -8.83
CA LYS A 124 -2.39 6.76 -8.41
C LYS A 124 -1.46 5.97 -7.50
N VAL A 125 -0.16 6.02 -7.78
CA VAL A 125 0.83 5.39 -6.90
C VAL A 125 0.93 6.20 -5.62
N ILE A 126 0.63 5.55 -4.50
CA ILE A 126 0.71 6.17 -3.18
C ILE A 126 2.09 5.93 -2.58
N LYS A 127 2.62 4.72 -2.78
CA LYS A 127 3.87 4.31 -2.15
C LYS A 127 4.59 3.29 -3.01
N VAL A 128 5.91 3.43 -3.12
CA VAL A 128 6.77 2.38 -3.69
C VAL A 128 7.22 1.51 -2.53
N VAL A 129 6.79 0.25 -2.54
CA VAL A 129 7.04 -0.71 -1.45
C VAL A 129 8.43 -1.32 -1.59
N GLU A 130 8.76 -1.71 -2.83
CA GLU A 130 10.01 -2.38 -3.12
C GLU A 130 10.44 -2.01 -4.53
N HIS A 131 11.69 -1.57 -4.68
CA HIS A 131 12.24 -1.29 -5.99
C HIS A 131 12.55 -2.58 -6.73
N ALA A 132 12.46 -2.52 -8.06
CA ALA A 132 12.79 -3.66 -8.90
C ALA A 132 14.19 -4.17 -8.59
N LYS A 133 14.30 -5.48 -8.36
CA LYS A 133 15.60 -6.11 -8.15
C LYS A 133 16.23 -6.41 -9.50
N ILE A 134 17.40 -5.84 -9.72
CA ILE A 134 18.17 -6.13 -10.91
C ILE A 134 18.85 -7.48 -10.69
N ARG A 135 18.60 -8.46 -11.57
CA ARG A 135 19.27 -9.75 -11.51
C ARG A 135 20.77 -9.54 -11.71
N LEU A 136 21.58 -10.39 -11.12
CA LEU A 136 23.04 -10.26 -11.21
C LEU A 136 23.51 -10.15 -12.66
N SER A 137 22.95 -10.97 -13.55
CA SER A 137 23.28 -10.91 -14.98
C SER A 137 22.93 -9.56 -15.60
N GLU A 138 21.78 -9.01 -15.26
CA GLU A 138 21.36 -7.70 -15.75
C GLU A 138 22.24 -6.59 -15.20
N HIS A 139 22.62 -6.70 -13.92
CA HIS A 139 23.51 -5.77 -13.28
C HIS A 139 24.89 -5.77 -13.95
N LEU A 140 25.42 -6.93 -14.25
CA LEU A 140 26.72 -7.05 -14.94
C LEU A 140 26.66 -6.44 -16.35
N ASN A 141 25.57 -6.66 -17.08
CA ASN A 141 25.37 -6.07 -18.39
C ASN A 141 25.29 -4.54 -18.31
N LEU A 142 24.61 -4.02 -17.32
CA LEU A 142 24.52 -2.59 -17.10
C LEU A 142 25.87 -1.98 -16.79
N ILE A 143 26.66 -2.64 -15.95
CA ILE A 143 28.04 -2.21 -15.63
C ILE A 143 28.90 -2.19 -16.88
N LYS A 144 28.81 -3.22 -17.71
CA LYS A 144 29.56 -3.27 -18.98
C LYS A 144 29.20 -2.14 -19.91
N ILE A 145 27.91 -1.82 -20.01
CA ILE A 145 27.41 -0.71 -20.84
C ILE A 145 27.95 0.62 -20.32
N LEU A 146 27.89 0.82 -19.00
CA LEU A 146 28.36 2.06 -18.39
C LEU A 146 29.88 2.21 -18.40
N ALA A 147 30.61 1.11 -18.45
CA ALA A 147 32.07 1.11 -18.51
C ALA A 147 32.63 1.40 -19.91
N LEU A 148 31.81 1.34 -20.91
CA LEU A 148 32.18 1.68 -22.28
C LEU A 148 32.05 3.19 -22.49
#